data_aa493fa31c546a6876480408e9a58ea9
#
_entry.id   aa493fa31c546a6876480408e9a58ea9
#
_cell.length_a   1.000
_cell.length_b   1.000
_cell.length_c   1.000
_cell.angle_alpha   90.00
_cell.angle_beta   90.00
_cell.angle_gamma   90.00
#
_symmetry.space_group_name_H-M   'P 1'
#
loop_
_entity.id
_entity.type
_entity.pdbx_description
1 polymer ?
#
loop_
_entity_poly.entity_id
_entity_poly.type
_entity_poly.pdbx_seq_one_letter_code
_entity_poly.pdbx_strand_id
1 'polypeptide(L)'
;ARVFDTLVASRLIWTNLVDTDMGKIRKGETTLTPALIGWHSLEAWGHRLGIWKGEYADIKAAQIAEELGLDLKKDKTEISRLVWAEWSPDMHEYCGQDVEVTEAFFNLIVKKNADPRAIKLEMGVCFIVAQMERNGFGFDVKHAEALLAQLQVLRAELNESLQSIFQPWFIKDGAEFVPKRPNTKMGYWGETTAEGFKGYPAQKVKLNVFNPNS
;
A
#
# COMPACT_ATOMS: atom_id res chain seq x y z
N ALA A 1 -30.04 21.10 -2.48
CA ALA A 1 -30.04 19.64 -2.27
C ALA A 1 -29.38 19.36 -0.93
N ARG A 2 -29.94 18.43 -0.15
CA ARG A 2 -29.28 17.95 1.09
C ARG A 2 -28.35 16.80 0.69
N VAL A 3 -27.06 16.96 0.93
CA VAL A 3 -26.08 15.90 0.73
C VAL A 3 -26.02 15.06 2.01
N PHE A 4 -26.07 13.75 1.87
CA PHE A 4 -25.84 12.78 2.93
C PHE A 4 -24.64 11.92 2.56
N ASP A 5 -23.59 12.00 3.33
CA ASP A 5 -22.35 11.23 3.10
C ASP A 5 -22.41 9.90 3.86
N THR A 6 -22.52 8.80 3.11
CA THR A 6 -22.60 7.45 3.67
C THR A 6 -21.31 7.01 4.34
N LEU A 7 -20.14 7.52 3.90
CA LEU A 7 -18.84 7.23 4.52
C LEU A 7 -18.77 7.84 5.93
N VAL A 8 -19.17 9.10 6.08
CA VAL A 8 -19.21 9.79 7.38
C VAL A 8 -20.15 9.07 8.35
N ALA A 9 -21.37 8.77 7.90
CA ALA A 9 -22.34 8.02 8.69
C ALA A 9 -21.82 6.63 9.08
N SER A 10 -21.13 5.96 8.17
CA SER A 10 -20.51 4.67 8.41
C SER A 10 -19.49 4.70 9.54
N ARG A 11 -18.56 5.65 9.50
CA ARG A 11 -17.53 5.81 10.54
C ARG A 11 -18.10 6.11 11.91
N LEU A 12 -19.19 6.88 11.96
CA LEU A 12 -19.89 7.17 13.19
C LEU A 12 -20.59 5.93 13.78
N ILE A 13 -21.26 5.13 12.94
CA ILE A 13 -22.12 4.03 13.39
C ILE A 13 -21.33 2.76 13.68
N TRP A 14 -20.32 2.43 12.88
CA TRP A 14 -19.54 1.18 12.98
C TRP A 14 -18.10 1.43 13.42
N THR A 15 -17.91 1.85 14.66
CA THR A 15 -16.59 2.14 15.24
C THR A 15 -15.74 0.89 15.50
N ASN A 16 -16.37 -0.29 15.61
CA ASN A 16 -15.75 -1.60 15.86
C ASN A 16 -15.79 -2.54 14.66
N LEU A 17 -15.68 -1.98 13.45
CA LEU A 17 -15.87 -2.73 12.21
C LEU A 17 -14.84 -3.87 12.03
N VAL A 18 -13.61 -3.65 12.49
CA VAL A 18 -12.54 -4.69 12.46
C VAL A 18 -12.97 -5.95 13.20
N ASP A 19 -13.45 -5.81 14.43
CA ASP A 19 -13.87 -6.96 15.25
C ASP A 19 -15.08 -7.68 14.64
N THR A 20 -16.01 -6.88 14.08
CA THR A 20 -17.20 -7.41 13.41
C THR A 20 -16.82 -8.23 12.18
N ASP A 21 -15.92 -7.72 11.34
CA ASP A 21 -15.45 -8.39 10.14
C ASP A 21 -14.69 -9.67 10.48
N MET A 22 -13.77 -9.60 11.42
CA MET A 22 -13.02 -10.78 11.88
C MET A 22 -13.94 -11.86 12.44
N GLY A 23 -15.01 -11.47 13.15
CA GLY A 23 -16.02 -12.40 13.62
C GLY A 23 -16.75 -13.11 12.48
N LYS A 24 -17.14 -12.38 11.44
CA LYS A 24 -17.81 -12.95 10.25
C LYS A 24 -16.89 -13.85 9.41
N ILE A 25 -15.63 -13.44 9.22
CA ILE A 25 -14.63 -14.23 8.48
C ILE A 25 -14.41 -15.59 9.17
N ARG A 26 -14.26 -15.61 10.50
CA ARG A 26 -14.09 -16.86 11.27
C ARG A 26 -15.26 -17.82 11.12
N LYS A 27 -16.47 -17.29 10.87
CA LYS A 27 -17.69 -18.08 10.66
C LYS A 27 -17.94 -18.44 9.19
N GLY A 28 -17.16 -17.91 8.26
CA GLY A 28 -17.41 -18.06 6.82
C GLY A 28 -18.65 -17.32 6.31
N GLU A 29 -19.07 -16.26 7.00
CA GLU A 29 -20.31 -15.50 6.72
C GLU A 29 -20.10 -14.29 5.79
N THR A 30 -18.93 -14.15 5.18
CA THR A 30 -18.60 -12.99 4.33
C THR A 30 -17.61 -13.34 3.23
N THR A 31 -17.72 -12.64 2.12
CA THR A 31 -16.75 -12.65 1.02
C THR A 31 -15.66 -11.59 1.14
N LEU A 32 -15.64 -10.87 2.27
CA LEU A 32 -14.68 -9.80 2.52
C LEU A 32 -13.24 -10.32 2.53
N THR A 33 -12.38 -9.71 1.74
CA THR A 33 -10.96 -10.05 1.69
C THR A 33 -10.20 -9.49 2.89
N PRO A 34 -9.08 -10.10 3.32
CA PRO A 34 -8.27 -9.59 4.42
C PRO A 34 -7.84 -8.12 4.25
N ALA A 35 -7.62 -7.68 3.02
CA ALA A 35 -7.22 -6.31 2.70
C ALA A 35 -8.31 -5.26 2.99
N LEU A 36 -9.58 -5.68 3.05
CA LEU A 36 -10.73 -4.79 3.25
C LEU A 36 -11.28 -4.80 4.68
N ILE A 37 -10.67 -5.58 5.59
CA ILE A 37 -11.09 -5.66 6.99
C ILE A 37 -11.02 -4.28 7.65
N GLY A 38 -12.12 -3.84 8.25
CA GLY A 38 -12.23 -2.55 8.93
C GLY A 38 -12.35 -1.33 8.02
N TRP A 39 -12.30 -1.51 6.71
CA TRP A 39 -12.44 -0.41 5.76
C TRP A 39 -13.91 -0.01 5.57
N HIS A 40 -14.13 1.29 5.42
CA HIS A 40 -15.45 1.89 5.19
C HIS A 40 -15.69 2.23 3.71
N SER A 41 -14.85 1.73 2.79
CA SER A 41 -15.01 1.95 1.36
C SER A 41 -16.30 1.32 0.83
N LEU A 42 -16.81 1.84 -0.29
CA LEU A 42 -17.99 1.31 -0.96
C LEU A 42 -17.79 -0.16 -1.37
N GLU A 43 -16.60 -0.51 -1.84
CA GLU A 43 -16.19 -1.87 -2.14
C GLU A 43 -16.34 -2.81 -0.93
N ALA A 44 -15.77 -2.42 0.22
CA ALA A 44 -15.89 -3.21 1.44
C ALA A 44 -17.35 -3.37 1.90
N TRP A 45 -18.17 -2.35 1.71
CA TRP A 45 -19.60 -2.43 1.99
C TRP A 45 -20.35 -3.30 0.97
N GLY A 46 -19.96 -3.28 -0.30
CA GLY A 46 -20.49 -4.21 -1.31
C GLY A 46 -20.28 -5.67 -0.90
N HIS A 47 -19.07 -6.04 -0.47
CA HIS A 47 -18.80 -7.39 0.06
C HIS A 47 -19.63 -7.73 1.30
N ARG A 48 -19.80 -6.78 2.25
CA ARG A 48 -20.62 -7.01 3.47
C ARG A 48 -22.10 -7.17 3.19
N LEU A 49 -22.60 -6.52 2.14
CA LEU A 49 -23.98 -6.57 1.71
C LEU A 49 -24.26 -7.74 0.75
N GLY A 50 -23.22 -8.42 0.27
CA GLY A 50 -23.35 -9.48 -0.74
C GLY A 50 -23.70 -8.96 -2.14
N ILE A 51 -23.45 -7.66 -2.39
CA ILE A 51 -23.66 -7.02 -3.69
C ILE A 51 -22.29 -6.89 -4.35
N TRP A 52 -22.06 -7.68 -5.41
CA TRP A 52 -20.79 -7.65 -6.12
C TRP A 52 -20.59 -6.33 -6.87
N LYS A 53 -19.43 -5.72 -6.66
CA LYS A 53 -18.96 -4.59 -7.43
C LYS A 53 -17.99 -5.11 -8.49
N GLY A 54 -18.28 -4.88 -9.76
CA GLY A 54 -17.42 -5.32 -10.87
C GLY A 54 -15.98 -4.77 -10.78
N GLU A 55 -15.05 -5.45 -11.45
CA GLU A 55 -13.61 -5.11 -11.50
C GLU A 55 -13.27 -4.21 -12.69
N TYR A 56 -14.20 -3.33 -13.13
CA TYR A 56 -14.01 -2.48 -14.31
C TYR A 56 -12.66 -1.76 -14.32
N ALA A 57 -12.32 -1.12 -13.20
CA ALA A 57 -11.09 -0.33 -13.11
C ALA A 57 -9.83 -1.20 -13.27
N ASP A 58 -9.82 -2.39 -12.68
CA ASP A 58 -8.66 -3.29 -12.75
C ASP A 58 -8.53 -3.93 -14.13
N ILE A 59 -9.64 -4.35 -14.73
CA ILE A 59 -9.67 -4.91 -16.09
C ILE A 59 -9.21 -3.86 -17.11
N LYS A 60 -9.77 -2.66 -17.03
CA LYS A 60 -9.41 -1.56 -17.94
C LYS A 60 -7.97 -1.09 -17.75
N ALA A 61 -7.48 -1.07 -16.51
CA ALA A 61 -6.09 -0.75 -16.21
C ALA A 61 -5.12 -1.78 -16.82
N ALA A 62 -5.45 -3.07 -16.74
CA ALA A 62 -4.64 -4.13 -17.35
C ALA A 62 -4.60 -3.99 -18.89
N GLN A 63 -5.75 -3.72 -19.53
CA GLN A 63 -5.83 -3.48 -20.98
C GLN A 63 -4.96 -2.29 -21.41
N ILE A 64 -5.09 -1.15 -20.74
CA ILE A 64 -4.32 0.07 -21.04
C ILE A 64 -2.82 -0.17 -20.84
N ALA A 65 -2.43 -0.86 -19.77
CA ALA A 65 -1.04 -1.20 -19.52
C ALA A 65 -0.45 -2.07 -20.62
N GLU A 66 -1.19 -3.06 -21.11
CA GLU A 66 -0.78 -3.93 -22.22
C GLU A 66 -0.69 -3.15 -23.53
N GLU A 67 -1.71 -2.34 -23.88
CA GLU A 67 -1.76 -1.55 -25.12
C GLU A 67 -0.63 -0.52 -25.22
N LEU A 68 -0.28 0.13 -24.10
CA LEU A 68 0.71 1.21 -24.08
C LEU A 68 2.08 0.77 -23.58
N GLY A 69 2.26 -0.50 -23.19
CA GLY A 69 3.51 -1.03 -22.64
C GLY A 69 3.88 -0.39 -21.28
N LEU A 70 2.90 0.00 -20.47
CA LEU A 70 3.09 0.62 -19.16
C LEU A 70 3.19 -0.43 -18.03
N ASP A 71 3.93 -0.08 -16.98
CA ASP A 71 4.05 -0.92 -15.78
C ASP A 71 2.95 -0.55 -14.78
N LEU A 72 2.08 -1.53 -14.43
CA LEU A 72 0.93 -1.34 -13.52
C LEU A 72 1.30 -0.76 -12.14
N LYS A 73 2.54 -0.95 -11.68
CA LYS A 73 3.00 -0.44 -10.38
C LYS A 73 3.69 0.92 -10.49
N LYS A 74 4.52 1.10 -11.52
CA LYS A 74 5.31 2.32 -11.71
C LYS A 74 4.47 3.45 -12.29
N ASP A 75 3.61 3.13 -13.27
CA ASP A 75 2.83 4.09 -14.04
C ASP A 75 1.37 4.19 -13.55
N LYS A 76 1.11 3.76 -12.31
CA LYS A 76 -0.23 3.67 -11.71
C LYS A 76 -1.05 4.95 -11.85
N THR A 77 -0.46 6.11 -11.67
CA THR A 77 -1.16 7.41 -11.74
C THR A 77 -1.64 7.70 -13.15
N GLU A 78 -0.80 7.46 -14.15
CA GLU A 78 -1.14 7.68 -15.55
C GLU A 78 -2.18 6.67 -16.03
N ILE A 79 -2.01 5.39 -15.69
CA ILE A 79 -3.00 4.36 -16.00
C ILE A 79 -4.36 4.70 -15.38
N SER A 80 -4.40 5.10 -14.10
CA SER A 80 -5.64 5.50 -13.44
C SER A 80 -6.31 6.69 -14.12
N ARG A 81 -5.54 7.66 -14.60
CA ARG A 81 -6.06 8.79 -15.37
C ARG A 81 -6.70 8.33 -16.69
N LEU A 82 -6.04 7.40 -17.40
CA LEU A 82 -6.52 6.89 -18.69
C LEU A 82 -7.77 6.00 -18.53
N VAL A 83 -7.87 5.21 -17.47
CA VAL A 83 -9.06 4.38 -17.17
C VAL A 83 -10.35 5.21 -17.16
N TRP A 84 -10.27 6.44 -16.63
CA TRP A 84 -11.43 7.32 -16.46
C TRP A 84 -11.49 8.46 -17.50
N ALA A 85 -10.61 8.47 -18.52
CA ALA A 85 -10.50 9.57 -19.47
C ALA A 85 -11.68 9.62 -20.44
N GLU A 86 -12.18 8.45 -20.86
CA GLU A 86 -13.23 8.35 -21.87
C GLU A 86 -14.39 7.51 -21.36
N TRP A 87 -15.61 7.93 -21.69
CA TRP A 87 -16.82 7.20 -21.37
C TRP A 87 -16.89 5.88 -22.15
N SER A 88 -17.35 4.83 -21.49
CA SER A 88 -17.68 3.54 -22.13
C SER A 88 -18.97 2.94 -21.54
N PRO A 89 -19.65 2.04 -22.27
CA PRO A 89 -20.80 1.31 -21.75
C PRO A 89 -20.49 0.55 -20.46
N ASP A 90 -19.30 -0.06 -20.36
CA ASP A 90 -18.86 -0.80 -19.17
C ASP A 90 -18.65 0.11 -17.97
N MET A 91 -18.12 1.34 -18.21
CA MET A 91 -18.03 2.38 -17.17
C MET A 91 -19.42 2.78 -16.68
N HIS A 92 -20.38 2.90 -17.58
CA HIS A 92 -21.75 3.25 -17.22
C HIS A 92 -22.40 2.14 -16.36
N GLU A 93 -22.23 0.88 -16.73
CA GLU A 93 -22.70 -0.25 -15.94
C GLU A 93 -22.05 -0.30 -14.56
N TYR A 94 -20.74 -0.11 -14.48
CA TYR A 94 -20.00 -0.01 -13.22
C TYR A 94 -20.53 1.13 -12.32
N CYS A 95 -20.80 2.31 -12.88
CA CYS A 95 -21.42 3.41 -12.14
C CYS A 95 -22.83 3.06 -11.63
N GLY A 96 -23.60 2.33 -12.43
CA GLY A 96 -24.93 1.80 -12.02
C GLY A 96 -24.82 0.90 -10.78
N GLN A 97 -23.89 -0.04 -10.80
CA GLN A 97 -23.63 -0.92 -9.66
C GLN A 97 -23.19 -0.14 -8.40
N ASP A 98 -22.37 0.89 -8.55
CA ASP A 98 -21.97 1.75 -7.43
C ASP A 98 -23.19 2.45 -6.80
N VAL A 99 -24.18 2.86 -7.60
CA VAL A 99 -25.43 3.44 -7.10
C VAL A 99 -26.25 2.40 -6.33
N GLU A 100 -26.39 1.18 -6.85
CA GLU A 100 -27.11 0.10 -6.18
C GLU A 100 -26.49 -0.25 -4.81
N VAL A 101 -25.16 -0.38 -4.75
CA VAL A 101 -24.46 -0.62 -3.47
C VAL A 101 -24.66 0.54 -2.52
N THR A 102 -24.60 1.78 -3.01
CA THR A 102 -24.80 2.99 -2.20
C THR A 102 -26.22 3.06 -1.64
N GLU A 103 -27.22 2.74 -2.44
CA GLU A 103 -28.64 2.71 -2.00
C GLU A 103 -28.85 1.63 -0.94
N ALA A 104 -28.37 0.41 -1.17
CA ALA A 104 -28.48 -0.67 -0.19
C ALA A 104 -27.76 -0.33 1.12
N PHE A 105 -26.60 0.31 1.02
CA PHE A 105 -25.86 0.77 2.19
C PHE A 105 -26.59 1.90 2.93
N PHE A 106 -27.13 2.88 2.23
CA PHE A 106 -27.94 3.94 2.82
C PHE A 106 -29.15 3.37 3.57
N ASN A 107 -29.83 2.41 2.98
CA ASN A 107 -30.97 1.72 3.61
C ASN A 107 -30.54 0.98 4.89
N LEU A 108 -29.35 0.39 4.92
CA LEU A 108 -28.80 -0.21 6.12
C LEU A 108 -28.50 0.85 7.21
N ILE A 109 -27.94 1.99 6.83
CA ILE A 109 -27.69 3.13 7.75
C ILE A 109 -29.00 3.58 8.38
N VAL A 110 -30.06 3.76 7.59
CA VAL A 110 -31.38 4.16 8.07
C VAL A 110 -31.95 3.14 9.07
N LYS A 111 -31.81 1.85 8.78
CA LYS A 111 -32.23 0.76 9.70
C LYS A 111 -31.50 0.78 11.05
N LYS A 112 -30.27 1.31 11.10
CA LYS A 112 -29.50 1.44 12.36
C LYS A 112 -30.07 2.49 13.31
N ASN A 113 -30.92 3.37 12.82
CA ASN A 113 -31.62 4.38 13.61
C ASN A 113 -30.69 5.18 14.55
N ALA A 114 -29.52 5.57 14.03
CA ALA A 114 -28.58 6.41 14.78
C ALA A 114 -29.15 7.80 15.02
N ASP A 115 -28.74 8.47 16.12
CA ASP A 115 -29.23 9.80 16.47
C ASP A 115 -29.01 10.79 15.31
N PRO A 116 -30.07 11.38 14.75
CA PRO A 116 -29.96 12.33 13.63
C PRO A 116 -29.13 13.56 13.97
N ARG A 117 -29.04 13.94 15.24
CA ARG A 117 -28.25 15.10 15.71
C ARG A 117 -26.75 14.79 15.59
N ALA A 118 -26.36 13.56 15.97
CA ALA A 118 -24.98 13.11 15.83
C ALA A 118 -24.56 13.06 14.35
N ILE A 119 -25.39 12.47 13.48
CA ILE A 119 -25.15 12.45 12.04
C ILE A 119 -25.04 13.88 11.48
N LYS A 120 -25.95 14.77 11.85
CA LYS A 120 -25.92 16.18 11.40
C LYS A 120 -24.66 16.90 11.86
N LEU A 121 -24.19 16.64 13.07
CA LEU A 121 -22.96 17.23 13.62
C LEU A 121 -21.76 16.77 12.79
N GLU A 122 -21.60 15.46 12.58
CA GLU A 122 -20.47 14.90 11.80
C GLU A 122 -20.46 15.38 10.34
N MET A 123 -21.63 15.45 9.69
CA MET A 123 -21.75 16.03 8.35
C MET A 123 -21.31 17.51 8.33
N GLY A 124 -21.61 18.27 9.37
CA GLY A 124 -21.19 19.68 9.52
C GLY A 124 -19.67 19.80 9.71
N VAL A 125 -19.09 18.94 10.55
CA VAL A 125 -17.65 18.92 10.83
C VAL A 125 -16.86 18.58 9.56
N CYS A 126 -17.34 17.68 8.71
CA CYS A 126 -16.69 17.34 7.46
C CYS A 126 -16.45 18.55 6.54
N PHE A 127 -17.40 19.48 6.45
CA PHE A 127 -17.20 20.70 5.67
C PHE A 127 -16.12 21.61 6.26
N ILE A 128 -16.05 21.68 7.59
CA ILE A 128 -15.02 22.46 8.29
C ILE A 128 -13.64 21.83 8.05
N VAL A 129 -13.53 20.51 8.22
CA VAL A 129 -12.28 19.78 7.98
C VAL A 129 -11.83 19.94 6.53
N ALA A 130 -12.72 19.76 5.55
CA ALA A 130 -12.40 19.97 4.15
C ALA A 130 -11.94 21.41 3.85
N GLN A 131 -12.45 22.41 4.56
CA GLN A 131 -11.96 23.77 4.46
C GLN A 131 -10.58 23.94 5.11
N MET A 132 -10.34 23.31 6.24
CA MET A 132 -9.03 23.30 6.91
C MET A 132 -7.97 22.63 6.02
N GLU A 133 -8.29 21.52 5.38
CA GLU A 133 -7.40 20.82 4.43
C GLU A 133 -7.05 21.71 3.22
N ARG A 134 -8.04 22.39 2.65
CA ARG A 134 -7.81 23.34 1.53
C ARG A 134 -6.96 24.54 1.93
N ASN A 135 -7.19 25.08 3.11
CA ASN A 135 -6.43 26.22 3.60
C ASN A 135 -4.99 25.83 3.97
N GLY A 136 -4.78 24.58 4.38
CA GLY A 136 -3.53 24.11 4.93
C GLY A 136 -3.15 24.84 6.22
N PHE A 137 -1.87 24.79 6.55
CA PHE A 137 -1.27 25.53 7.66
C PHE A 137 0.03 26.19 7.20
N GLY A 138 0.40 27.26 7.88
CA GLY A 138 1.66 27.94 7.59
C GLY A 138 2.85 27.03 7.91
N PHE A 139 3.75 26.87 6.93
CA PHE A 139 4.96 26.08 7.08
C PHE A 139 6.15 26.93 6.60
N ASP A 140 7.17 27.08 7.46
CA ASP A 140 8.38 27.81 7.10
C ASP A 140 9.30 26.92 6.25
N VAL A 141 9.07 26.96 4.94
CA VAL A 141 9.84 26.18 3.96
C VAL A 141 11.32 26.50 4.03
N LYS A 142 11.69 27.80 4.15
CA LYS A 142 13.09 28.20 4.17
C LYS A 142 13.84 27.65 5.38
N HIS A 143 13.20 27.70 6.55
CA HIS A 143 13.80 27.13 7.77
C HIS A 143 13.90 25.61 7.67
N ALA A 144 12.88 24.96 7.13
CA ALA A 144 12.88 23.51 6.92
C ALA A 144 13.96 23.07 5.93
N GLU A 145 14.17 23.78 4.83
CA GLU A 145 15.24 23.51 3.86
C GLU A 145 16.63 23.70 4.49
N ALA A 146 16.83 24.76 5.28
CA ALA A 146 18.09 24.99 5.99
C ALA A 146 18.38 23.89 7.01
N LEU A 147 17.37 23.48 7.78
CA LEU A 147 17.47 22.36 8.72
C LEU A 147 17.74 21.03 8.01
N LEU A 148 17.07 20.78 6.90
CA LEU A 148 17.29 19.57 6.08
C LEU A 148 18.75 19.50 5.62
N ALA A 149 19.31 20.60 5.10
CA ALA A 149 20.70 20.65 4.67
C ALA A 149 21.68 20.33 5.82
N GLN A 150 21.46 20.90 7.01
CA GLN A 150 22.26 20.60 8.19
C GLN A 150 22.17 19.13 8.61
N LEU A 151 20.95 18.56 8.62
CA LEU A 151 20.73 17.16 8.98
C LEU A 151 21.34 16.19 7.95
N GLN A 152 21.35 16.55 6.68
CA GLN A 152 22.01 15.74 5.63
C GLN A 152 23.52 15.70 5.83
N VAL A 153 24.17 16.82 6.18
CA VAL A 153 25.60 16.85 6.48
C VAL A 153 25.91 15.99 7.70
N LEU A 154 25.19 16.19 8.81
CA LEU A 154 25.37 15.39 10.03
C LEU A 154 25.15 13.89 9.76
N ARG A 155 24.17 13.54 8.97
CA ARG A 155 23.91 12.15 8.59
C ARG A 155 25.07 11.56 7.79
N ALA A 156 25.66 12.33 6.87
CA ALA A 156 26.81 11.89 6.09
C ALA A 156 28.03 11.66 6.98
N GLU A 157 28.35 12.60 7.88
CA GLU A 157 29.45 12.51 8.83
C GLU A 157 29.30 11.30 9.78
N LEU A 158 28.09 11.10 10.33
CA LEU A 158 27.79 9.96 11.20
C LEU A 158 27.90 8.64 10.43
N ASN A 159 27.41 8.59 9.19
CA ASN A 159 27.52 7.39 8.38
C ASN A 159 28.98 7.05 8.07
N GLU A 160 29.80 8.02 7.73
CA GLU A 160 31.24 7.84 7.50
C GLU A 160 31.95 7.36 8.78
N SER A 161 31.64 7.96 9.92
CA SER A 161 32.18 7.55 11.23
C SER A 161 31.78 6.10 11.55
N LEU A 162 30.53 5.73 11.36
CA LEU A 162 30.05 4.36 11.59
C LEU A 162 30.71 3.37 10.64
N GLN A 163 30.88 3.70 9.36
CA GLN A 163 31.58 2.85 8.41
C GLN A 163 33.05 2.66 8.75
N SER A 164 33.70 3.66 9.39
CA SER A 164 35.10 3.54 9.85
C SER A 164 35.23 2.58 11.04
N ILE A 165 34.21 2.50 11.91
CA ILE A 165 34.17 1.64 13.08
C ILE A 165 33.74 0.21 12.70
N PHE A 166 32.65 0.10 11.94
CA PHE A 166 32.07 -1.17 11.50
C PHE A 166 32.54 -1.49 10.10
N GLN A 167 33.74 -2.07 9.99
CA GLN A 167 34.29 -2.48 8.71
C GLN A 167 33.38 -3.53 8.03
N PRO A 168 33.30 -3.54 6.70
CA PRO A 168 32.57 -4.58 5.98
C PRO A 168 33.11 -5.97 6.30
N TRP A 169 32.24 -6.95 6.42
CA TRP A 169 32.61 -8.35 6.69
C TRP A 169 31.88 -9.29 5.72
N PHE A 170 32.48 -10.46 5.54
CA PHE A 170 31.84 -11.49 4.72
C PHE A 170 30.89 -12.34 5.55
N ILE A 171 29.70 -12.59 5.01
CA ILE A 171 28.72 -13.53 5.56
C ILE A 171 28.48 -14.67 4.58
N LYS A 172 28.16 -15.85 5.13
CA LYS A 172 27.79 -17.03 4.32
C LYS A 172 26.52 -16.73 3.52
N ASP A 173 26.52 -17.15 2.23
CA ASP A 173 25.40 -17.01 1.32
C ASP A 173 25.06 -18.39 0.74
N GLY A 174 24.11 -19.08 1.34
CA GLY A 174 23.71 -20.43 0.99
C GLY A 174 24.49 -21.56 1.71
N ALA A 175 24.35 -22.77 1.23
CA ALA A 175 25.02 -23.95 1.76
C ALA A 175 26.44 -24.12 1.21
N GLU A 176 27.28 -24.83 1.97
CA GLU A 176 28.58 -25.28 1.50
C GLU A 176 28.41 -26.31 0.37
N PHE A 177 29.29 -26.28 -0.62
CA PHE A 177 29.24 -27.17 -1.77
C PHE A 177 30.64 -27.50 -2.27
N VAL A 178 30.77 -28.60 -3.00
CA VAL A 178 32.01 -28.97 -3.68
C VAL A 178 31.88 -28.77 -5.18
N PRO A 179 32.59 -27.79 -5.78
CA PRO A 179 32.53 -27.54 -7.20
C PRO A 179 33.06 -28.72 -8.03
N LYS A 180 32.28 -29.16 -9.01
CA LYS A 180 32.68 -30.22 -9.96
C LYS A 180 33.55 -29.70 -11.11
N ARG A 181 33.57 -28.40 -11.33
CA ARG A 181 34.35 -27.71 -12.38
C ARG A 181 35.22 -26.62 -11.79
N PRO A 182 36.32 -26.22 -12.41
CA PRO A 182 37.12 -25.08 -11.97
C PRO A 182 36.27 -23.84 -11.78
N ASN A 183 36.39 -23.17 -10.64
CA ASN A 183 35.65 -21.96 -10.33
C ASN A 183 36.62 -20.92 -9.71
N THR A 184 36.92 -19.89 -10.47
CA THR A 184 37.81 -18.79 -10.07
C THR A 184 37.04 -17.49 -9.84
N LYS A 185 35.70 -17.54 -9.84
CA LYS A 185 34.88 -16.34 -9.62
C LYS A 185 35.05 -15.82 -8.21
N MET A 186 35.08 -14.50 -8.08
CA MET A 186 35.04 -13.83 -6.77
C MET A 186 33.75 -14.15 -6.02
N GLY A 187 33.80 -14.06 -4.70
CA GLY A 187 32.62 -14.30 -3.82
C GLY A 187 32.53 -15.72 -3.27
N TYR A 188 33.62 -16.50 -3.37
CA TYR A 188 33.74 -17.80 -2.72
C TYR A 188 34.92 -17.84 -1.75
N TRP A 189 34.77 -18.58 -0.68
CA TRP A 189 35.80 -18.84 0.31
C TRP A 189 35.90 -20.35 0.54
N GLY A 190 37.13 -20.86 0.64
CA GLY A 190 37.46 -22.25 0.85
C GLY A 190 38.85 -22.57 0.38
N GLU A 191 39.24 -23.86 0.41
CA GLU A 191 40.50 -24.31 -0.15
C GLU A 191 40.49 -24.21 -1.65
N THR A 192 41.62 -23.76 -2.23
CA THR A 192 41.77 -23.56 -3.66
C THR A 192 43.01 -24.28 -4.18
N THR A 193 42.96 -24.63 -5.45
CA THR A 193 44.10 -25.10 -6.25
C THR A 193 44.37 -24.12 -7.39
N ALA A 194 45.40 -24.40 -8.21
CA ALA A 194 45.64 -23.64 -9.44
C ALA A 194 44.42 -23.64 -10.39
N GLU A 195 43.53 -24.63 -10.27
CA GLU A 195 42.29 -24.76 -11.03
C GLU A 195 41.05 -24.13 -10.32
N GLY A 196 41.26 -23.33 -9.27
CA GLY A 196 40.21 -22.78 -8.44
C GLY A 196 39.69 -23.78 -7.41
N PHE A 197 38.41 -23.67 -7.03
CA PHE A 197 37.77 -24.46 -5.96
C PHE A 197 37.38 -25.90 -6.37
N LYS A 198 37.77 -26.40 -7.53
CA LYS A 198 37.35 -27.72 -8.01
C LYS A 198 37.73 -28.82 -7.05
N GLY A 199 36.75 -29.63 -6.61
CA GLY A 199 36.96 -30.80 -5.73
C GLY A 199 37.18 -30.48 -4.26
N TYR A 200 37.20 -29.21 -3.85
CA TYR A 200 37.35 -28.79 -2.47
C TYR A 200 36.06 -28.15 -1.97
N PRO A 201 35.75 -28.25 -0.65
CA PRO A 201 34.64 -27.53 -0.08
C PRO A 201 34.75 -26.03 -0.31
N ALA A 202 33.69 -25.43 -0.81
CA ALA A 202 33.59 -24.00 -1.05
C ALA A 202 32.29 -23.42 -0.49
N GLN A 203 32.37 -22.22 0.04
CA GLN A 203 31.26 -21.48 0.58
C GLN A 203 31.08 -20.18 -0.19
N LYS A 204 29.92 -20.00 -0.77
CA LYS A 204 29.56 -18.69 -1.31
C LYS A 204 29.46 -17.69 -0.17
N VAL A 205 30.07 -16.53 -0.35
CA VAL A 205 30.06 -15.44 0.62
C VAL A 205 29.64 -14.14 -0.08
N LYS A 206 28.96 -13.28 0.65
CA LYS A 206 28.68 -11.91 0.21
C LYS A 206 29.24 -10.92 1.20
N LEU A 207 29.69 -9.79 0.69
CA LEU A 207 30.15 -8.68 1.50
C LEU A 207 28.91 -8.05 2.17
N ASN A 208 28.94 -7.96 3.49
CA ASN A 208 27.96 -7.25 4.27
C ASN A 208 28.56 -5.92 4.71
N VAL A 209 27.90 -4.84 4.31
CA VAL A 209 28.28 -3.46 4.70
C VAL A 209 27.30 -3.02 5.78
N PHE A 210 27.81 -2.47 6.85
CA PHE A 210 26.99 -1.96 7.95
C PHE A 210 25.98 -0.94 7.42
N ASN A 211 24.69 -1.18 7.71
CA ASN A 211 23.62 -0.26 7.37
C ASN A 211 23.01 0.35 8.62
N PRO A 212 23.29 1.63 8.91
CA PRO A 212 22.78 2.28 10.13
C PRO A 212 21.26 2.53 10.12
N ASN A 213 20.59 2.27 9.00
CA ASN A 213 19.13 2.47 8.87
C ASN A 213 18.34 1.15 8.91
N SER A 214 18.97 0.02 9.23
CA SER A 214 18.30 -1.30 9.28
C SER A 214 17.88 -1.67 10.71
#